data_f3382c4bb34cb29150d4130464f2aa75
#
_entry.id   f3382c4bb34cb29150d4130464f2aa75
#
_cell.length_a   1.000
_cell.length_b   1.000
_cell.length_c   1.000
_cell.angle_alpha   90.00
_cell.angle_beta   90.00
_cell.angle_gamma   90.00
#
_symmetry.space_group_name_H-M   'P 1'
#
loop_
_entity.id
_entity.type
_entity.pdbx_description
1 polymer ?
#
loop_
_entity_poly.entity_id
_entity_poly.type
_entity_poly.pdbx_seq_one_letter_code
_entity_poly.pdbx_strand_id
1 'polypeptide(L)'
;MQSHNVHVIDHPLVQHKLSLMRNKEASTNSFRRLLNELSTLMAYEVTRDVPMHEVEIETPLETMRARVIDGKKLVFVSILRAGGGILDGMLSVVPGARVGHIGLYRDPKTLMAVEYYFKMPQNMDNRDVVVVDPMLATGNSAIAAVERLKELNPRSIKFVCLLTCPEGVAALQGAHPDVPIYTAAIDRELNEHGYILPGLGDAGDRIFGTK
;
A
#
# COMPACT_ATOMS: atom_id res chain seq x y z
N MET A 1 19.70 -8.61 10.45
CA MET A 1 18.57 -9.55 10.59
C MET A 1 17.60 -9.24 9.45
N GLN A 2 17.46 -10.14 8.47
CA GLN A 2 16.36 -10.02 7.52
C GLN A 2 15.08 -10.30 8.29
N SER A 3 14.23 -9.31 8.44
CA SER A 3 12.91 -9.47 9.04
C SER A 3 12.10 -10.34 8.08
N HIS A 4 11.63 -11.49 8.55
CA HIS A 4 10.88 -12.46 7.75
C HIS A 4 9.55 -11.95 7.20
N ASN A 5 9.19 -10.69 7.47
CA ASN A 5 7.89 -10.10 7.13
C ASN A 5 8.01 -8.82 6.28
N VAL A 6 9.17 -8.57 5.64
CA VAL A 6 9.38 -7.45 4.70
C VAL A 6 9.73 -8.00 3.32
N HIS A 7 8.91 -7.66 2.35
CA HIS A 7 9.02 -8.11 0.96
C HIS A 7 9.42 -6.93 0.07
N VAL A 8 10.68 -6.91 -0.37
CA VAL A 8 11.15 -5.93 -1.36
C VAL A 8 10.84 -6.45 -2.76
N ILE A 9 10.07 -5.69 -3.52
CA ILE A 9 9.71 -6.03 -4.91
C ILE A 9 10.82 -5.55 -5.82
N ASP A 10 11.88 -6.36 -5.92
CA ASP A 10 13.08 -6.09 -6.72
C ASP A 10 12.89 -6.59 -8.17
N HIS A 11 11.92 -6.00 -8.87
CA HIS A 11 11.69 -6.27 -10.27
C HIS A 11 12.25 -5.11 -11.13
N PRO A 12 12.97 -5.37 -12.24
CA PRO A 12 13.61 -4.32 -13.07
C PRO A 12 12.66 -3.19 -13.48
N LEU A 13 11.41 -3.51 -13.85
CA LEU A 13 10.42 -2.47 -14.19
C LEU A 13 10.02 -1.62 -12.99
N VAL A 14 9.91 -2.21 -11.81
CA VAL A 14 9.60 -1.48 -10.57
C VAL A 14 10.75 -0.54 -10.23
N GLN A 15 11.99 -1.04 -10.24
CA GLN A 15 13.17 -0.26 -9.95
C GLN A 15 13.41 0.87 -10.96
N HIS A 16 13.22 0.60 -12.26
CA HIS A 16 13.33 1.61 -13.29
C HIS A 16 12.32 2.75 -13.09
N LYS A 17 11.03 2.42 -12.91
CA LYS A 17 9.98 3.42 -12.71
C LYS A 17 10.17 4.19 -11.42
N LEU A 18 10.60 3.53 -10.34
CA LEU A 18 10.93 4.19 -9.09
C LEU A 18 12.07 5.19 -9.27
N SER A 19 13.13 4.83 -10.02
CA SER A 19 14.25 5.73 -10.31
C SER A 19 13.80 6.99 -11.06
N LEU A 20 12.93 6.84 -12.06
CA LEU A 20 12.34 7.98 -12.77
C LEU A 20 11.48 8.86 -11.84
N MET A 21 10.72 8.23 -10.94
CA MET A 21 9.84 8.91 -9.99
C MET A 21 10.61 9.72 -8.94
N ARG A 22 11.80 9.23 -8.53
CA ARG A 22 12.68 9.91 -7.57
C ARG A 22 13.25 11.22 -8.12
N ASN A 23 13.40 11.36 -9.44
CA ASN A 23 13.97 12.55 -10.05
C ASN A 23 13.15 13.79 -9.64
N LYS A 24 13.84 14.81 -9.08
CA LYS A 24 13.23 16.07 -8.65
C LYS A 24 12.57 16.86 -9.78
N GLU A 25 13.06 16.69 -11.03
CA GLU A 25 12.52 17.34 -12.22
C GLU A 25 11.27 16.65 -12.77
N ALA A 26 10.86 15.52 -12.21
CA ALA A 26 9.63 14.84 -12.64
C ALA A 26 8.40 15.71 -12.31
N SER A 27 7.68 16.10 -13.36
CA SER A 27 6.44 16.88 -13.20
C SER A 27 5.38 16.11 -12.43
N THR A 28 4.42 16.81 -11.84
CA THR A 28 3.25 16.21 -11.18
C THR A 28 2.53 15.20 -12.08
N ASN A 29 2.39 15.50 -13.37
CA ASN A 29 1.79 14.57 -14.33
C ASN A 29 2.63 13.29 -14.49
N SER A 30 3.94 13.43 -14.68
CA SER A 30 4.85 12.28 -14.78
C SER A 30 4.86 11.46 -13.48
N PHE A 31 4.86 12.14 -12.34
CA PHE A 31 4.83 11.49 -11.03
C PHE A 31 3.55 10.64 -10.84
N ARG A 32 2.37 11.19 -11.14
CA ARG A 32 1.09 10.47 -11.07
C ARG A 32 1.05 9.26 -11.98
N ARG A 33 1.53 9.40 -13.23
CA ARG A 33 1.60 8.30 -14.17
C ARG A 33 2.50 7.18 -13.67
N LEU A 34 3.72 7.51 -13.22
CA LEU A 34 4.66 6.54 -12.66
C LEU A 34 4.12 5.86 -11.40
N LEU A 35 3.43 6.63 -10.53
CA LEU A 35 2.77 6.09 -9.35
C LEU A 35 1.72 5.05 -9.71
N ASN A 36 0.87 5.35 -10.69
CA ASN A 36 -0.16 4.41 -11.16
C ASN A 36 0.47 3.14 -11.74
N GLU A 37 1.49 3.29 -12.59
CA GLU A 37 2.22 2.15 -13.20
C GLU A 37 2.92 1.28 -12.14
N LEU A 38 3.58 1.89 -11.14
CA LEU A 38 4.19 1.18 -10.02
C LEU A 38 3.14 0.44 -9.19
N SER A 39 2.04 1.10 -8.87
CA SER A 39 0.96 0.52 -8.08
C SER A 39 0.32 -0.69 -8.77
N THR A 40 0.19 -0.65 -10.10
CA THR A 40 -0.26 -1.77 -10.93
C THR A 40 0.68 -2.96 -10.80
N LEU A 41 2.00 -2.74 -10.93
CA LEU A 41 3.02 -3.79 -10.83
C LEU A 41 3.08 -4.36 -9.40
N MET A 42 3.00 -3.51 -8.40
CA MET A 42 2.99 -3.94 -7.00
C MET A 42 1.73 -4.73 -6.63
N ALA A 43 0.56 -4.37 -7.19
CA ALA A 43 -0.67 -5.12 -6.98
C ALA A 43 -0.52 -6.58 -7.41
N TYR A 44 0.15 -6.85 -8.52
CA TYR A 44 0.43 -8.21 -9.00
C TYR A 44 1.21 -9.03 -7.96
N GLU A 45 2.25 -8.46 -7.34
CA GLU A 45 3.04 -9.15 -6.31
C GLU A 45 2.29 -9.30 -4.99
N VAL A 46 1.62 -8.25 -4.54
CA VAL A 46 0.89 -8.24 -3.25
C VAL A 46 -0.28 -9.22 -3.24
N THR A 47 -0.85 -9.51 -4.41
CA THR A 47 -1.98 -10.44 -4.55
C THR A 47 -1.59 -11.87 -4.90
N ARG A 48 -0.30 -12.22 -4.88
CA ARG A 48 0.22 -13.53 -5.27
C ARG A 48 -0.36 -14.71 -4.49
N ASP A 49 -0.72 -14.50 -3.25
CA ASP A 49 -1.26 -15.50 -2.31
C ASP A 49 -2.78 -15.40 -2.11
N VAL A 50 -3.49 -14.62 -2.94
CA VAL A 50 -4.95 -14.51 -2.86
C VAL A 50 -5.57 -15.89 -3.12
N PRO A 51 -6.46 -16.36 -2.22
CA PRO A 51 -7.10 -17.67 -2.38
C PRO A 51 -7.90 -17.77 -3.68
N MET A 52 -7.81 -18.94 -4.30
CA MET A 52 -8.55 -19.28 -5.52
C MET A 52 -9.42 -20.53 -5.27
N HIS A 53 -10.51 -20.64 -6.01
CA HIS A 53 -11.35 -21.85 -6.06
C HIS A 53 -11.64 -22.22 -7.50
N GLU A 54 -12.09 -23.47 -7.71
CA GLU A 54 -12.50 -23.95 -9.02
C GLU A 54 -13.99 -23.71 -9.24
N VAL A 55 -14.32 -23.28 -10.45
CA VAL A 55 -15.68 -23.16 -10.96
C VAL A 55 -15.78 -23.82 -12.31
N GLU A 56 -16.94 -24.37 -12.65
CA GLU A 56 -17.23 -24.85 -13.99
C GLU A 56 -17.59 -23.66 -14.88
N ILE A 57 -16.95 -23.56 -16.02
CA ILE A 57 -17.20 -22.55 -17.05
C ILE A 57 -17.40 -23.21 -18.40
N GLU A 58 -18.13 -22.54 -19.27
CA GLU A 58 -18.29 -22.92 -20.68
C GLU A 58 -17.40 -22.04 -21.54
N THR A 59 -16.49 -22.66 -22.29
CA THR A 59 -15.68 -21.99 -23.31
C THR A 59 -16.41 -22.08 -24.66
N PRO A 60 -15.96 -21.37 -25.69
CA PRO A 60 -16.54 -21.53 -27.03
C PRO A 60 -16.48 -22.94 -27.61
N LEU A 61 -15.66 -23.84 -27.02
CA LEU A 61 -15.44 -25.19 -27.53
C LEU A 61 -15.97 -26.30 -26.61
N GLU A 62 -15.82 -26.13 -25.29
CA GLU A 62 -16.21 -27.17 -24.34
C GLU A 62 -16.36 -26.61 -22.91
N THR A 63 -17.01 -27.35 -22.03
CA THR A 63 -17.07 -27.10 -20.60
C THR A 63 -15.75 -27.50 -19.94
N MET A 64 -15.23 -26.65 -19.02
CA MET A 64 -14.00 -26.92 -18.27
C MET A 64 -14.08 -26.40 -16.83
N ARG A 65 -13.20 -26.91 -15.96
CA ARG A 65 -12.93 -26.32 -14.65
C ARG A 65 -11.87 -25.23 -14.77
N ALA A 66 -12.20 -24.03 -14.27
CA ALA A 66 -11.32 -22.87 -14.27
C ALA A 66 -11.10 -22.38 -12.83
N ARG A 67 -9.92 -21.79 -12.59
CA ARG A 67 -9.57 -21.20 -11.30
C ARG A 67 -9.93 -19.71 -11.28
N VAL A 68 -10.69 -19.28 -10.28
CA VAL A 68 -11.06 -17.89 -10.08
C VAL A 68 -10.72 -17.46 -8.65
N ILE A 69 -10.55 -16.16 -8.42
CA ILE A 69 -10.32 -15.62 -7.07
C ILE A 69 -11.52 -15.94 -6.18
N ASP A 70 -11.24 -16.37 -4.94
CA ASP A 70 -12.27 -16.75 -3.96
C ASP A 70 -13.06 -15.52 -3.47
N GLY A 71 -14.06 -15.16 -4.26
CA GLY A 71 -15.03 -14.12 -3.95
C GLY A 71 -14.46 -12.70 -3.89
N LYS A 72 -15.31 -11.75 -3.49
CA LYS A 72 -14.95 -10.33 -3.37
C LYS A 72 -14.45 -10.02 -1.95
N LYS A 73 -13.42 -10.72 -1.49
CA LYS A 73 -12.92 -10.61 -0.11
C LYS A 73 -11.80 -9.58 0.05
N LEU A 74 -11.18 -9.14 -1.04
CA LEU A 74 -10.08 -8.17 -1.01
C LEU A 74 -10.60 -6.75 -0.78
N VAL A 75 -9.93 -6.03 0.12
CA VAL A 75 -10.19 -4.62 0.43
C VAL A 75 -8.88 -3.84 0.33
N PHE A 76 -8.85 -2.81 -0.51
CA PHE A 76 -7.79 -1.83 -0.48
C PHE A 76 -8.17 -0.68 0.44
N VAL A 77 -7.29 -0.33 1.37
CA VAL A 77 -7.50 0.77 2.31
C VAL A 77 -6.41 1.82 2.10
N SER A 78 -6.77 2.99 1.63
CA SER A 78 -5.81 4.08 1.46
C SER A 78 -5.74 4.98 2.69
N ILE A 79 -4.51 5.29 3.11
CA ILE A 79 -4.27 6.36 4.08
C ILE A 79 -4.28 7.68 3.31
N LEU A 80 -5.28 8.49 3.59
CA LEU A 80 -5.46 9.79 2.94
C LEU A 80 -4.40 10.78 3.43
N ARG A 81 -3.92 11.68 2.58
CA ARG A 81 -4.30 11.91 1.16
C ARG A 81 -3.52 11.04 0.16
N ALA A 82 -2.22 10.82 0.40
CA ALA A 82 -1.26 10.31 -0.59
C ALA A 82 -1.54 8.85 -1.00
N GLY A 83 -2.05 8.01 -0.10
CA GLY A 83 -2.41 6.62 -0.39
C GLY A 83 -3.46 6.46 -1.48
N GLY A 84 -4.31 7.49 -1.72
CA GLY A 84 -5.26 7.50 -2.82
C GLY A 84 -4.60 7.35 -4.20
N GLY A 85 -3.38 7.86 -4.36
CA GLY A 85 -2.65 7.73 -5.63
C GLY A 85 -2.21 6.31 -5.97
N ILE A 86 -2.02 5.44 -4.96
CA ILE A 86 -1.71 4.01 -5.16
C ILE A 86 -2.97 3.22 -5.53
N LEU A 87 -4.08 3.62 -4.95
CA LEU A 87 -5.36 2.90 -5.06
C LEU A 87 -5.81 2.71 -6.52
N ASP A 88 -5.69 3.74 -7.36
CA ASP A 88 -6.12 3.70 -8.76
C ASP A 88 -5.37 2.62 -9.57
N GLY A 89 -4.06 2.52 -9.37
CA GLY A 89 -3.24 1.49 -10.02
C GLY A 89 -3.61 0.07 -9.56
N MET A 90 -3.87 -0.11 -8.27
CA MET A 90 -4.30 -1.41 -7.72
C MET A 90 -5.70 -1.82 -8.20
N LEU A 91 -6.63 -0.89 -8.25
CA LEU A 91 -7.99 -1.15 -8.76
C LEU A 91 -8.02 -1.46 -10.26
N SER A 92 -7.05 -0.97 -11.04
CA SER A 92 -6.95 -1.34 -12.47
C SER A 92 -6.70 -2.83 -12.67
N VAL A 93 -6.03 -3.48 -11.71
CA VAL A 93 -5.73 -4.93 -11.76
C VAL A 93 -6.80 -5.76 -11.05
N VAL A 94 -7.35 -5.25 -9.94
CA VAL A 94 -8.38 -5.94 -9.15
C VAL A 94 -9.63 -5.06 -9.01
N PRO A 95 -10.38 -4.86 -10.11
CA PRO A 95 -11.53 -3.92 -10.11
C PRO A 95 -12.68 -4.37 -9.20
N GLY A 96 -12.72 -5.65 -8.83
CA GLY A 96 -13.71 -6.21 -7.90
C GLY A 96 -13.40 -5.98 -6.42
N ALA A 97 -12.21 -5.46 -6.07
CA ALA A 97 -11.86 -5.16 -4.70
C ALA A 97 -12.78 -4.09 -4.10
N ARG A 98 -13.02 -4.18 -2.79
CA ARG A 98 -13.70 -3.12 -2.04
C ARG A 98 -12.68 -2.05 -1.64
N VAL A 99 -13.16 -0.87 -1.32
CA VAL A 99 -12.31 0.26 -0.95
C VAL A 99 -12.73 0.80 0.41
N GLY A 100 -11.71 1.05 1.25
CA GLY A 100 -11.82 1.81 2.48
C GLY A 100 -10.85 3.00 2.46
N HIS A 101 -11.12 3.99 3.30
CA HIS A 101 -10.26 5.15 3.47
C HIS A 101 -10.08 5.47 4.95
N ILE A 102 -8.85 5.79 5.33
CA ILE A 102 -8.50 6.32 6.64
C ILE A 102 -7.84 7.67 6.43
N GLY A 103 -8.45 8.72 6.97
CA GLY A 103 -7.87 10.05 7.00
C GLY A 103 -7.15 10.26 8.31
N LEU A 104 -5.84 10.46 8.23
CA LEU A 104 -4.97 10.75 9.37
C LEU A 104 -4.18 12.03 9.10
N TYR A 105 -4.05 12.88 10.10
CA TYR A 105 -3.09 13.96 10.07
C TYR A 105 -2.21 13.94 11.33
N ARG A 106 -1.04 14.48 11.22
CA ARG A 106 -0.12 14.61 12.34
C ARG A 106 -0.42 15.90 13.09
N ASP A 107 -0.82 15.78 14.35
CA ASP A 107 -1.03 16.96 15.20
C ASP A 107 0.31 17.71 15.36
N PRO A 108 0.35 19.01 15.01
CA PRO A 108 1.62 19.75 15.01
C PRO A 108 2.21 19.97 16.42
N LYS A 109 1.40 19.82 17.48
CA LYS A 109 1.85 20.01 18.85
C LYS A 109 2.27 18.70 19.51
N THR A 110 1.45 17.65 19.36
CA THR A 110 1.68 16.35 20.00
C THR A 110 2.44 15.38 19.11
N LEU A 111 2.54 15.66 17.81
CA LEU A 111 3.12 14.80 16.78
C LEU A 111 2.41 13.43 16.64
N MET A 112 1.28 13.25 17.30
CA MET A 112 0.46 12.04 17.22
C MET A 112 -0.40 12.03 15.96
N ALA A 113 -0.70 10.83 15.46
CA ALA A 113 -1.66 10.65 14.38
C ALA A 113 -3.09 10.88 14.93
N VAL A 114 -3.83 11.75 14.27
CA VAL A 114 -5.24 12.06 14.61
C VAL A 114 -6.12 11.61 13.46
N GLU A 115 -7.09 10.73 13.75
CA GLU A 115 -8.09 10.28 12.78
C GLU A 115 -9.15 11.38 12.55
N TYR A 116 -9.37 11.76 11.31
CA TYR A 116 -10.44 12.69 10.93
C TYR A 116 -11.45 12.06 9.97
N TYR A 117 -11.14 10.90 9.40
CA TYR A 117 -12.02 10.19 8.49
C TYR A 117 -11.77 8.68 8.56
N PHE A 118 -12.84 7.92 8.68
CA PHE A 118 -12.80 6.47 8.67
C PHE A 118 -14.02 5.91 7.95
N LYS A 119 -13.82 5.27 6.81
CA LYS A 119 -14.90 4.65 6.05
C LYS A 119 -14.45 3.31 5.51
N MET A 120 -15.13 2.24 5.94
CA MET A 120 -14.83 0.86 5.56
C MET A 120 -16.04 0.18 4.94
N PRO A 121 -15.82 -0.85 4.10
CA PRO A 121 -16.88 -1.77 3.69
C PRO A 121 -17.48 -2.49 4.89
N GLN A 122 -18.68 -3.04 4.72
CA GLN A 122 -19.30 -3.93 5.71
C GLN A 122 -18.61 -5.30 5.74
N ASN A 123 -18.78 -6.04 6.86
CA ASN A 123 -18.30 -7.41 7.07
C ASN A 123 -16.78 -7.53 6.85
N MET A 124 -16.02 -6.71 7.54
CA MET A 124 -14.55 -6.70 7.46
C MET A 124 -13.91 -7.97 8.02
N ASP A 125 -14.57 -8.65 8.95
CA ASP A 125 -14.17 -9.91 9.58
C ASP A 125 -13.87 -11.06 8.61
N ASN A 126 -14.44 -11.02 7.41
CA ASN A 126 -14.23 -12.01 6.35
C ASN A 126 -13.33 -11.52 5.21
N ARG A 127 -12.57 -10.43 5.40
CA ARG A 127 -11.84 -9.76 4.32
C ARG A 127 -10.34 -9.77 4.54
N ASP A 128 -9.62 -9.81 3.42
CA ASP A 128 -8.18 -9.55 3.37
C ASP A 128 -7.98 -8.08 3.04
N VAL A 129 -7.25 -7.40 3.89
CA VAL A 129 -7.02 -5.97 3.79
C VAL A 129 -5.61 -5.70 3.29
N VAL A 130 -5.48 -4.81 2.31
CA VAL A 130 -4.21 -4.24 1.86
C VAL A 130 -4.25 -2.74 2.13
N VAL A 131 -3.48 -2.31 3.11
CA VAL A 131 -3.32 -0.89 3.45
C VAL A 131 -2.26 -0.28 2.54
N VAL A 132 -2.56 0.87 1.95
CA VAL A 132 -1.65 1.52 1.00
C VAL A 132 -1.32 2.96 1.43
N ASP A 133 -0.03 3.26 1.45
CA ASP A 133 0.53 4.61 1.64
C ASP A 133 1.86 4.68 0.88
N PRO A 134 2.17 5.74 0.10
CA PRO A 134 3.42 5.81 -0.63
C PRO A 134 4.68 5.66 0.21
N MET A 135 4.66 6.12 1.45
CA MET A 135 5.85 6.21 2.29
C MET A 135 5.61 5.60 3.66
N LEU A 136 6.48 4.67 4.06
CA LEU A 136 6.58 4.21 5.45
C LEU A 136 7.82 4.83 6.08
N ALA A 137 7.67 6.07 6.57
CA ALA A 137 8.77 6.86 7.14
C ALA A 137 8.88 6.61 8.66
N THR A 138 8.23 7.42 9.50
CA THR A 138 8.25 7.23 10.96
C THR A 138 7.36 6.08 11.44
N GLY A 139 6.45 5.59 10.59
CA GLY A 139 5.49 4.53 10.92
C GLY A 139 4.22 4.98 11.62
N ASN A 140 4.15 6.20 12.17
CA ASN A 140 3.03 6.64 13.01
C ASN A 140 1.65 6.50 12.34
N SER A 141 1.51 6.95 11.08
CA SER A 141 0.24 6.83 10.34
C SER A 141 -0.10 5.37 10.01
N ALA A 142 0.92 4.57 9.63
CA ALA A 142 0.73 3.15 9.33
C ALA A 142 0.30 2.37 10.58
N ILE A 143 0.95 2.61 11.72
CA ILE A 143 0.62 1.99 13.01
C ILE A 143 -0.82 2.32 13.40
N ALA A 144 -1.18 3.61 13.43
CA ALA A 144 -2.53 4.04 13.78
C ALA A 144 -3.61 3.46 12.84
N ALA A 145 -3.32 3.41 11.53
CA ALA A 145 -4.24 2.83 10.56
C ALA A 145 -4.44 1.32 10.76
N VAL A 146 -3.35 0.58 10.98
CA VAL A 146 -3.41 -0.87 11.23
C VAL A 146 -4.10 -1.17 12.56
N GLU A 147 -3.81 -0.41 13.62
CA GLU A 147 -4.45 -0.52 14.93
C GLU A 147 -5.97 -0.37 14.79
N ARG A 148 -6.40 0.68 14.10
CA ARG A 148 -7.82 0.97 13.86
C ARG A 148 -8.51 -0.11 13.00
N LEU A 149 -7.80 -0.68 12.03
CA LEU A 149 -8.33 -1.77 11.20
C LEU A 149 -8.46 -3.09 11.98
N LYS A 150 -7.54 -3.38 12.90
CA LYS A 150 -7.59 -4.58 13.74
C LYS A 150 -8.82 -4.63 14.63
N GLU A 151 -9.40 -3.49 15.01
CA GLU A 151 -10.67 -3.43 15.75
C GLU A 151 -11.84 -4.04 14.96
N LEU A 152 -11.75 -4.09 13.63
CA LEU A 152 -12.74 -4.70 12.74
C LEU A 152 -12.51 -6.20 12.51
N ASN A 153 -11.49 -6.79 13.14
CA ASN A 153 -11.10 -8.20 13.05
C ASN A 153 -11.00 -8.74 11.62
N PRO A 154 -10.30 -8.10 10.67
CA PRO A 154 -10.14 -8.62 9.33
C PRO A 154 -9.37 -9.94 9.34
N ARG A 155 -9.59 -10.76 8.30
CA ARG A 155 -8.93 -12.07 8.15
C ARG A 155 -7.40 -11.93 8.05
N SER A 156 -6.94 -10.92 7.34
CA SER A 156 -5.53 -10.56 7.22
C SER A 156 -5.35 -9.08 6.92
N ILE A 157 -4.16 -8.54 7.24
CA ILE A 157 -3.76 -7.18 6.88
C ILE A 157 -2.36 -7.27 6.26
N LYS A 158 -2.16 -6.61 5.11
CA LYS A 158 -0.85 -6.33 4.49
C LYS A 158 -0.66 -4.83 4.41
N PHE A 159 0.58 -4.36 4.54
CA PHE A 159 0.92 -2.95 4.33
C PHE A 159 1.77 -2.80 3.06
N VAL A 160 1.45 -1.84 2.21
CA VAL A 160 2.12 -1.60 0.93
C VAL A 160 2.56 -0.15 0.84
N CYS A 161 3.85 0.06 0.56
CA CYS A 161 4.41 1.37 0.29
C CYS A 161 5.41 1.33 -0.87
N LEU A 162 5.68 2.47 -1.47
CA LEU A 162 6.73 2.57 -2.49
C LEU A 162 8.11 2.55 -1.84
N LEU A 163 8.27 3.34 -0.78
CA LEU A 163 9.53 3.49 -0.06
C LEU A 163 9.33 3.34 1.43
N THR A 164 10.33 2.75 2.05
CA THR A 164 10.50 2.73 3.50
C THR A 164 11.98 2.91 3.88
N CYS A 165 12.27 2.91 5.16
CA CYS A 165 13.61 2.94 5.75
C CYS A 165 13.65 1.99 6.95
N PRO A 166 14.84 1.67 7.49
CA PRO A 166 14.97 0.78 8.64
C PRO A 166 14.12 1.21 9.84
N GLU A 167 14.01 2.50 10.10
CA GLU A 167 13.22 3.06 11.20
C GLU A 167 11.72 2.82 11.02
N GLY A 168 11.20 3.04 9.79
CA GLY A 168 9.80 2.80 9.47
C GLY A 168 9.42 1.33 9.57
N VAL A 169 10.28 0.46 9.05
CA VAL A 169 10.12 -0.99 9.17
C VAL A 169 10.12 -1.42 10.65
N ALA A 170 11.10 -0.97 11.42
CA ALA A 170 11.21 -1.31 12.83
C ALA A 170 9.98 -0.82 13.64
N ALA A 171 9.49 0.39 13.35
CA ALA A 171 8.33 0.96 14.02
C ALA A 171 7.06 0.14 13.75
N LEU A 172 6.75 -0.14 12.47
CA LEU A 172 5.55 -0.89 12.12
C LEU A 172 5.62 -2.34 12.59
N GLN A 173 6.75 -3.02 12.44
CA GLN A 173 6.93 -4.39 12.91
C GLN A 173 6.97 -4.51 14.43
N GLY A 174 7.47 -3.48 15.13
CA GLY A 174 7.44 -3.44 16.59
C GLY A 174 6.01 -3.38 17.15
N ALA A 175 5.13 -2.62 16.49
CA ALA A 175 3.73 -2.50 16.88
C ALA A 175 2.86 -3.65 16.33
N HIS A 176 3.12 -4.09 15.09
CA HIS A 176 2.30 -5.07 14.37
C HIS A 176 3.19 -6.11 13.66
N PRO A 177 3.82 -7.03 14.38
CA PRO A 177 4.75 -8.03 13.82
C PRO A 177 4.07 -9.02 12.87
N ASP A 178 2.77 -9.16 12.95
CA ASP A 178 1.91 -10.01 12.12
C ASP A 178 1.54 -9.40 10.76
N VAL A 179 1.87 -8.12 10.52
CA VAL A 179 1.52 -7.40 9.28
C VAL A 179 2.72 -7.39 8.33
N PRO A 180 2.66 -8.14 7.20
CA PRO A 180 3.73 -8.10 6.21
C PRO A 180 3.77 -6.75 5.49
N ILE A 181 5.01 -6.27 5.24
CA ILE A 181 5.30 -5.02 4.54
C ILE A 181 5.76 -5.36 3.13
N TYR A 182 5.11 -4.79 2.12
CA TYR A 182 5.54 -4.86 0.73
C TYR A 182 6.02 -3.47 0.30
N THR A 183 7.23 -3.40 -0.23
CA THR A 183 7.84 -2.12 -0.64
C THR A 183 8.65 -2.28 -1.93
N ALA A 184 8.77 -1.21 -2.71
CA ALA A 184 9.65 -1.22 -3.87
C ALA A 184 11.13 -0.99 -3.49
N ALA A 185 11.40 -0.27 -2.38
CA ALA A 185 12.76 -0.10 -1.87
C ALA A 185 12.78 0.21 -0.37
N ILE A 186 13.91 -0.17 0.26
CA ILE A 186 14.28 0.25 1.61
C ILE A 186 15.44 1.23 1.46
N ASP A 187 15.22 2.49 1.77
CA ASP A 187 16.20 3.54 1.70
C ASP A 187 17.04 3.61 2.98
N ARG A 188 18.07 4.48 3.00
CA ARG A 188 19.11 4.44 4.00
C ARG A 188 18.65 4.80 5.42
N GLU A 189 17.88 5.88 5.58
CA GLU A 189 17.53 6.45 6.89
C GLU A 189 16.45 7.53 6.82
N LEU A 190 15.99 8.03 7.96
CA LEU A 190 15.25 9.28 8.10
C LEU A 190 16.18 10.44 8.40
N ASN A 191 15.86 11.64 7.85
CA ASN A 191 16.49 12.87 8.30
C ASN A 191 15.80 13.42 9.58
N GLU A 192 16.33 14.51 10.12
CA GLU A 192 15.82 15.21 11.31
C GLU A 192 14.35 15.68 11.21
N HIS A 193 13.84 15.83 9.98
CA HIS A 193 12.45 16.23 9.70
C HIS A 193 11.53 15.03 9.43
N GLY A 194 12.04 13.81 9.53
CA GLY A 194 11.27 12.58 9.30
C GLY A 194 11.04 12.24 7.83
N TYR A 195 11.85 12.79 6.90
CA TYR A 195 11.85 12.38 5.50
C TYR A 195 12.85 11.26 5.24
N ILE A 196 12.45 10.32 4.38
CA ILE A 196 13.32 9.21 3.95
C ILE A 196 14.43 9.76 3.04
N LEU A 197 15.67 9.31 3.27
CA LEU A 197 16.85 9.62 2.47
C LEU A 197 17.42 8.36 1.78
N PRO A 198 17.72 8.42 0.47
CA PRO A 198 17.60 9.55 -0.47
C PRO A 198 16.15 9.91 -0.81
N GLY A 199 15.18 8.99 -0.63
CA GLY A 199 13.76 9.24 -0.76
C GLY A 199 13.29 9.67 -2.16
N LEU A 200 12.14 10.34 -2.16
CA LEU A 200 11.54 10.98 -3.35
C LEU A 200 10.88 12.33 -2.99
N GLY A 201 11.17 12.89 -1.83
CA GLY A 201 10.52 14.09 -1.30
C GLY A 201 9.16 13.79 -0.64
N ASP A 202 8.30 14.80 -0.57
CA ASP A 202 6.92 14.61 -0.08
C ASP A 202 6.04 14.04 -1.21
N ALA A 203 5.57 12.82 -1.02
CA ALA A 203 4.75 12.14 -2.01
C ALA A 203 3.41 12.86 -2.22
N GLY A 204 2.78 13.36 -1.15
CA GLY A 204 1.53 14.07 -1.23
C GLY A 204 1.64 15.36 -2.05
N ASP A 205 2.66 16.17 -1.78
CA ASP A 205 2.91 17.41 -2.52
C ASP A 205 3.20 17.10 -4.01
N ARG A 206 3.98 16.07 -4.29
CA ARG A 206 4.30 15.67 -5.67
C ARG A 206 3.08 15.11 -6.42
N ILE A 207 2.19 14.38 -5.73
CA ILE A 207 0.93 13.88 -6.31
C ILE A 207 -0.05 15.02 -6.58
N PHE A 208 -0.19 15.95 -5.63
CA PHE A 208 -1.28 16.94 -5.66
C PHE A 208 -0.82 18.31 -6.18
N GLY A 209 0.50 18.54 -6.30
CA GLY A 209 1.04 19.82 -6.75
C GLY A 209 0.79 20.93 -5.72
N THR A 210 0.92 20.61 -4.43
CA THR A 210 0.61 21.52 -3.31
C THR A 210 1.80 22.34 -2.82
N LYS A 211 2.95 22.24 -3.47
CA LYS A 211 4.13 23.11 -3.31
C LYS A 211 4.59 23.65 -4.65
#